data_5da60dce6ba0e32983bff0ebf8eea0b0
#
_entry.id   5da60dce6ba0e32983bff0ebf8eea0b0
#
_cell.length_a   1.000
_cell.length_b   1.000
_cell.length_c   1.000
_cell.angle_alpha   90.00
_cell.angle_beta   90.00
_cell.angle_gamma   90.00
#
_symmetry.space_group_name_H-M   'P 1'
#
loop_
_entity.id
_entity.type
_entity.pdbx_description
1 polymer ?
#
loop_
_entity_poly.entity_id
_entity_poly.type
_entity_poly.pdbx_seq_one_letter_code
_entity_poly.pdbx_strand_id
1 'polypeptide(L)'
;RDILEGTIGPRECPEAELEQTIRRFFRRAISLNPRFIQTLNVLVEDLFTNRLEVANHMHAGDGNCHVNIPVHANDQAMVQAAEELVDRIFDRVLALGGQVSGEHGIGITKIRYLAQDKIEALKAYKEGIDPHNIFNPDKLQAGQVATTPFTLSWDRLIEDVDQNTDLPNKELLVDQLKHIRSCTRCGKCKQVCPMFYPQKGFLHHPRN
;
A
#
# COMPACT_ATOMS: atom_id res chain seq x y z
N ARG A 1 -19.11 -20.42 -8.00
CA ARG A 1 -19.12 -21.87 -8.20
C ARG A 1 -18.01 -22.26 -9.18
N ASP A 2 -18.00 -21.65 -10.37
CA ASP A 2 -17.04 -21.96 -11.44
C ASP A 2 -15.58 -21.64 -11.06
N ILE A 3 -15.34 -20.61 -10.25
CA ILE A 3 -14.02 -20.31 -9.68
C ILE A 3 -13.61 -21.40 -8.67
N LEU A 4 -14.54 -21.85 -7.83
CA LEU A 4 -14.28 -22.91 -6.83
C LEU A 4 -14.07 -24.27 -7.48
N GLU A 5 -14.68 -24.50 -8.66
CA GLU A 5 -14.52 -25.70 -9.46
C GLU A 5 -13.28 -25.62 -10.39
N GLY A 6 -12.57 -24.47 -10.39
CA GLY A 6 -11.35 -24.26 -11.19
C GLY A 6 -11.59 -24.13 -12.70
N THR A 7 -12.84 -23.97 -13.13
CA THR A 7 -13.21 -23.82 -14.54
C THR A 7 -12.98 -22.40 -15.07
N ILE A 8 -12.92 -21.40 -14.18
CA ILE A 8 -12.59 -19.99 -14.48
C ILE A 8 -11.48 -19.54 -13.57
N GLY A 9 -10.41 -19.01 -14.14
CA GLY A 9 -9.30 -18.42 -13.37
C GLY A 9 -9.72 -17.10 -12.71
N PRO A 10 -9.09 -16.70 -11.57
CA PRO A 10 -9.39 -15.43 -10.90
C PRO A 10 -9.20 -14.20 -11.78
N ARG A 11 -8.36 -14.29 -12.82
CA ARG A 11 -8.14 -13.22 -13.81
C ARG A 11 -9.22 -13.14 -14.88
N GLU A 12 -9.98 -14.20 -15.05
CA GLU A 12 -11.04 -14.34 -16.05
C GLU A 12 -12.42 -14.07 -15.46
N CYS A 13 -12.47 -13.73 -14.16
CA CYS A 13 -13.70 -13.34 -13.46
C CYS A 13 -13.67 -11.83 -13.16
N PRO A 14 -14.00 -10.98 -14.14
CA PRO A 14 -14.09 -9.55 -13.92
C PRO A 14 -15.23 -9.24 -12.93
N GLU A 15 -15.12 -8.08 -12.28
CA GLU A 15 -16.14 -7.59 -11.34
C GLU A 15 -17.55 -7.60 -11.93
N ALA A 16 -17.65 -7.31 -13.25
CA ALA A 16 -18.88 -7.39 -13.99
C ALA A 16 -19.54 -8.78 -13.96
N GLU A 17 -18.77 -9.87 -13.93
CA GLU A 17 -19.33 -11.22 -13.83
C GLU A 17 -19.85 -11.54 -12.43
N LEU A 18 -19.19 -11.05 -11.39
CA LEU A 18 -19.70 -11.18 -10.03
C LEU A 18 -21.03 -10.44 -9.88
N GLU A 19 -21.11 -9.21 -10.39
CA GLU A 19 -22.35 -8.43 -10.41
C GLU A 19 -23.46 -9.18 -11.19
N GLN A 20 -23.14 -9.70 -12.37
CA GLN A 20 -24.09 -10.46 -13.17
C GLN A 20 -24.56 -11.73 -12.44
N THR A 21 -23.67 -12.42 -11.73
CA THR A 21 -24.00 -13.61 -10.95
C THR A 21 -24.95 -13.27 -9.80
N ILE A 22 -24.68 -12.19 -9.06
CA ILE A 22 -25.55 -11.68 -8.01
C ILE A 22 -26.92 -11.30 -8.60
N ARG A 23 -26.96 -10.54 -9.68
CA ARG A 23 -28.21 -10.15 -10.37
C ARG A 23 -28.98 -11.35 -10.90
N ARG A 24 -28.30 -12.36 -11.42
CA ARG A 24 -28.93 -13.61 -11.88
C ARG A 24 -29.56 -14.39 -10.74
N PHE A 25 -28.85 -14.50 -9.61
CA PHE A 25 -29.35 -15.20 -8.42
C PHE A 25 -30.61 -14.54 -7.86
N PHE A 26 -30.62 -13.21 -7.80
CA PHE A 26 -31.75 -12.44 -7.27
C PHE A 26 -32.77 -12.01 -8.34
N ARG A 27 -32.68 -12.52 -9.58
CA ARG A 27 -33.54 -12.07 -10.71
C ARG A 27 -35.02 -12.01 -10.35
N ARG A 28 -35.53 -13.02 -9.65
CA ARG A 28 -36.94 -13.10 -9.28
C ARG A 28 -37.32 -12.05 -8.22
N ALA A 29 -36.47 -11.83 -7.25
CA ALA A 29 -36.66 -10.81 -6.20
C ALA A 29 -36.59 -9.40 -6.81
N ILE A 30 -35.67 -9.18 -7.75
CA ILE A 30 -35.50 -7.91 -8.50
C ILE A 30 -36.77 -7.58 -9.28
N SER A 31 -37.38 -8.55 -9.97
CA SER A 31 -38.59 -8.32 -10.79
C SER A 31 -39.84 -8.01 -9.96
N LEU A 32 -39.87 -8.42 -8.70
CA LEU A 32 -41.02 -8.26 -7.83
C LEU A 32 -40.95 -7.01 -6.94
N ASN A 33 -39.79 -6.43 -6.74
CA ASN A 33 -39.62 -5.29 -5.86
C ASN A 33 -38.54 -4.29 -6.37
N PRO A 34 -38.95 -3.18 -6.99
CA PRO A 34 -38.02 -2.17 -7.49
C PRO A 34 -37.10 -1.54 -6.40
N ARG A 35 -37.56 -1.43 -5.16
CA ARG A 35 -36.73 -0.93 -4.04
C ARG A 35 -35.57 -1.90 -3.72
N PHE A 36 -35.77 -3.18 -3.96
CA PHE A 36 -34.73 -4.18 -3.77
C PHE A 36 -33.54 -3.94 -4.73
N ILE A 37 -33.81 -3.46 -5.95
CA ILE A 37 -32.75 -3.10 -6.92
C ILE A 37 -31.87 -1.99 -6.36
N GLN A 38 -32.46 -0.95 -5.79
CA GLN A 38 -31.71 0.18 -5.22
C GLN A 38 -30.82 -0.30 -4.07
N THR A 39 -31.37 -1.08 -3.14
CA THR A 39 -30.61 -1.65 -2.02
C THR A 39 -29.50 -2.58 -2.52
N LEU A 40 -29.78 -3.44 -3.52
CA LEU A 40 -28.79 -4.33 -4.11
C LEU A 40 -27.66 -3.55 -4.80
N ASN A 41 -27.97 -2.49 -5.52
CA ASN A 41 -26.96 -1.64 -6.16
C ASN A 41 -26.06 -0.98 -5.13
N VAL A 42 -26.62 -0.42 -4.05
CA VAL A 42 -25.84 0.18 -2.95
C VAL A 42 -24.94 -0.86 -2.29
N LEU A 43 -25.46 -2.06 -2.00
CA LEU A 43 -24.66 -3.14 -1.40
C LEU A 43 -23.54 -3.64 -2.33
N VAL A 44 -23.83 -3.76 -3.63
CA VAL A 44 -22.83 -4.16 -4.62
C VAL A 44 -21.74 -3.09 -4.75
N GLU A 45 -22.13 -1.82 -4.83
CA GLU A 45 -21.19 -0.70 -4.90
C GLU A 45 -20.32 -0.64 -3.63
N ASP A 46 -20.91 -0.80 -2.45
CA ASP A 46 -20.19 -0.83 -1.17
C ASP A 46 -19.21 -1.98 -1.10
N LEU A 47 -19.62 -3.19 -1.50
CA LEU A 47 -18.77 -4.37 -1.56
C LEU A 47 -17.55 -4.18 -2.49
N PHE A 48 -17.72 -3.51 -3.62
CA PHE A 48 -16.63 -3.26 -4.57
C PHE A 48 -15.74 -2.10 -4.16
N THR A 49 -16.30 -1.06 -3.55
CA THR A 49 -15.56 0.14 -3.17
C THR A 49 -14.74 -0.07 -1.90
N ASN A 50 -15.28 -0.81 -0.93
CA ASN A 50 -14.67 -0.95 0.40
C ASN A 50 -13.89 -2.25 0.62
N ARG A 51 -13.84 -3.15 -0.38
CA ARG A 51 -13.07 -4.39 -0.24
C ARG A 51 -11.57 -4.11 -0.33
N LEU A 52 -10.82 -4.82 0.50
CA LEU A 52 -9.37 -4.91 0.37
C LEU A 52 -9.01 -6.05 -0.58
N GLU A 53 -8.21 -5.74 -1.57
CA GLU A 53 -7.62 -6.74 -2.45
C GLU A 53 -6.25 -7.14 -1.92
N VAL A 54 -5.95 -8.44 -1.95
CA VAL A 54 -4.65 -8.97 -1.54
C VAL A 54 -4.04 -9.70 -2.72
N ALA A 55 -3.01 -9.11 -3.29
CA ALA A 55 -2.24 -9.72 -4.36
C ALA A 55 -0.98 -10.38 -3.80
N ASN A 56 -0.78 -11.65 -4.11
CA ASN A 56 0.39 -12.39 -3.70
C ASN A 56 1.24 -12.77 -4.91
N HIS A 57 2.54 -12.57 -4.79
CA HIS A 57 3.53 -13.21 -5.64
C HIS A 57 4.63 -13.79 -4.74
N MET A 58 5.30 -14.84 -5.19
CA MET A 58 6.17 -15.58 -4.30
C MET A 58 7.33 -16.23 -5.05
N HIS A 59 8.40 -16.43 -4.31
CA HIS A 59 9.46 -17.36 -4.65
C HIS A 59 9.09 -18.71 -4.04
N ALA A 60 8.31 -19.51 -4.78
CA ALA A 60 7.70 -20.73 -4.24
C ALA A 60 8.72 -21.77 -3.76
N GLY A 61 9.95 -21.76 -4.33
CA GLY A 61 11.01 -22.71 -3.98
C GLY A 61 11.58 -22.54 -2.58
N ASP A 62 11.51 -21.32 -2.03
CA ASP A 62 12.02 -21.00 -0.68
C ASP A 62 10.92 -20.53 0.29
N GLY A 63 9.68 -20.49 -0.18
CA GLY A 63 8.53 -20.11 0.64
C GLY A 63 8.44 -18.60 0.93
N ASN A 64 9.21 -17.76 0.21
CA ASN A 64 9.13 -16.31 0.36
C ASN A 64 7.91 -15.76 -0.38
N CYS A 65 7.01 -15.09 0.35
CA CYS A 65 5.76 -14.56 -0.17
C CYS A 65 5.73 -13.03 -0.05
N HIS A 66 5.48 -12.35 -1.16
CA HIS A 66 5.24 -10.92 -1.21
C HIS A 66 3.75 -10.65 -1.21
N VAL A 67 3.27 -9.98 -0.18
CA VAL A 67 1.86 -9.61 -0.03
C VAL A 67 1.71 -8.12 -0.33
N ASN A 68 0.93 -7.80 -1.35
CA ASN A 68 0.62 -6.42 -1.73
C ASN A 68 -0.86 -6.16 -1.50
N ILE A 69 -1.16 -5.11 -0.77
CA ILE A 69 -2.52 -4.67 -0.44
C ILE A 69 -2.69 -3.26 -1.03
N PRO A 70 -3.23 -3.12 -2.25
CA PRO A 70 -3.49 -1.82 -2.82
C PRO A 70 -4.59 -1.09 -2.04
N VAL A 71 -4.38 0.19 -1.79
CA VAL A 71 -5.32 1.06 -1.08
C VAL A 71 -5.47 2.40 -1.77
N HIS A 72 -6.61 3.02 -1.63
CA HIS A 72 -6.79 4.42 -1.99
C HIS A 72 -6.20 5.31 -0.90
N ALA A 73 -5.13 6.04 -1.23
CA ALA A 73 -4.37 6.84 -0.26
C ALA A 73 -5.21 7.93 0.44
N ASN A 74 -6.29 8.39 -0.18
CA ASN A 74 -7.21 9.38 0.39
C ASN A 74 -8.31 8.75 1.24
N ASP A 75 -8.48 7.44 1.20
CA ASP A 75 -9.46 6.71 2.00
C ASP A 75 -8.80 6.20 3.29
N GLN A 76 -8.96 6.97 4.37
CA GLN A 76 -8.36 6.65 5.67
C GLN A 76 -8.91 5.35 6.27
N ALA A 77 -10.18 5.06 6.04
CA ALA A 77 -10.80 3.83 6.55
C ALA A 77 -10.20 2.60 5.85
N MET A 78 -10.00 2.69 4.52
CA MET A 78 -9.34 1.64 3.75
C MET A 78 -7.87 1.45 4.16
N VAL A 79 -7.13 2.54 4.39
CA VAL A 79 -5.73 2.49 4.87
C VAL A 79 -5.67 1.81 6.22
N GLN A 80 -6.50 2.20 7.18
CA GLN A 80 -6.56 1.58 8.51
C GLN A 80 -6.93 0.10 8.44
N ALA A 81 -7.93 -0.26 7.66
CA ALA A 81 -8.33 -1.66 7.48
C ALA A 81 -7.20 -2.50 6.86
N ALA A 82 -6.40 -1.92 5.96
CA ALA A 82 -5.22 -2.58 5.40
C ALA A 82 -4.13 -2.79 6.46
N GLU A 83 -3.89 -1.83 7.34
CA GLU A 83 -2.94 -1.96 8.47
C GLU A 83 -3.36 -3.07 9.43
N GLU A 84 -4.64 -3.12 9.80
CA GLU A 84 -5.20 -4.20 10.64
C GLU A 84 -5.08 -5.58 9.97
N LEU A 85 -5.28 -5.63 8.65
CA LEU A 85 -5.07 -6.87 7.88
C LEU A 85 -3.61 -7.29 7.87
N VAL A 86 -2.66 -6.36 7.75
CA VAL A 86 -1.22 -6.63 7.84
C VAL A 86 -0.86 -7.21 9.21
N ASP A 87 -1.38 -6.66 10.30
CA ASP A 87 -1.17 -7.18 11.65
C ASP A 87 -1.64 -8.64 11.75
N ARG A 88 -2.85 -8.94 11.29
CA ARG A 88 -3.39 -10.31 11.26
C ARG A 88 -2.57 -11.27 10.41
N ILE A 89 -2.03 -10.80 9.27
CA ILE A 89 -1.16 -11.62 8.42
C ILE A 89 0.13 -11.96 9.17
N PHE A 90 0.80 -10.99 9.80
CA PHE A 90 2.04 -11.25 10.54
C PHE A 90 1.81 -12.11 11.77
N ASP A 91 0.73 -11.91 12.52
CA ASP A 91 0.35 -12.80 13.62
C ASP A 91 0.21 -14.25 13.15
N ARG A 92 -0.42 -14.44 12.00
CA ARG A 92 -0.58 -15.78 11.42
C ARG A 92 0.73 -16.37 10.92
N VAL A 93 1.59 -15.56 10.29
CA VAL A 93 2.93 -15.97 9.86
C VAL A 93 3.75 -16.46 11.05
N LEU A 94 3.79 -15.70 12.13
CA LEU A 94 4.52 -16.04 13.35
C LEU A 94 3.94 -17.29 14.01
N ALA A 95 2.61 -17.42 14.09
CA ALA A 95 1.95 -18.62 14.63
C ALA A 95 2.24 -19.90 13.84
N LEU A 96 2.59 -19.77 12.55
CA LEU A 96 2.99 -20.87 11.68
C LEU A 96 4.52 -21.13 11.71
N GLY A 97 5.29 -20.41 12.53
CA GLY A 97 6.74 -20.51 12.60
C GLY A 97 7.46 -19.79 11.46
N GLY A 98 6.77 -18.95 10.70
CA GLY A 98 7.35 -18.16 9.61
C GLY A 98 8.16 -16.96 10.11
N GLN A 99 8.78 -16.25 9.17
CA GLN A 99 9.56 -15.03 9.42
C GLN A 99 8.84 -13.81 8.81
N VAL A 100 8.95 -12.66 9.48
CA VAL A 100 8.30 -11.41 9.02
C VAL A 100 9.00 -10.76 7.81
N SER A 101 10.16 -11.23 7.45
CA SER A 101 10.87 -10.79 6.25
C SER A 101 11.76 -11.91 5.73
N GLY A 102 11.61 -12.25 4.44
CA GLY A 102 12.48 -13.18 3.75
C GLY A 102 13.70 -12.49 3.13
N GLU A 103 13.53 -11.31 2.53
CA GLU A 103 14.59 -10.65 1.76
C GLU A 103 14.65 -9.12 1.95
N HIS A 104 13.53 -8.43 2.17
CA HIS A 104 13.48 -6.96 2.17
C HIS A 104 13.91 -6.31 3.51
N GLY A 105 14.24 -7.12 4.52
CA GLY A 105 14.60 -6.64 5.84
C GLY A 105 13.40 -6.17 6.67
N ILE A 106 13.69 -5.75 7.90
CA ILE A 106 12.67 -5.39 8.90
C ILE A 106 12.29 -3.91 8.78
N GLY A 107 13.25 -3.03 8.62
CA GLY A 107 13.02 -1.60 8.61
C GLY A 107 12.35 -1.10 9.89
N ILE A 108 11.73 0.09 9.80
CA ILE A 108 11.04 0.72 10.93
C ILE A 108 9.59 0.24 11.07
N THR A 109 9.00 -0.31 10.02
CA THR A 109 7.57 -0.68 10.01
C THR A 109 7.31 -2.08 10.54
N LYS A 110 8.28 -3.00 10.36
CA LYS A 110 8.14 -4.40 10.77
C LYS A 110 8.76 -4.72 12.13
N ILE A 111 9.46 -3.77 12.76
CA ILE A 111 10.16 -3.99 14.03
C ILE A 111 9.23 -4.45 15.14
N ARG A 112 7.96 -4.04 15.13
CA ARG A 112 6.95 -4.41 16.10
C ARG A 112 6.61 -5.91 16.10
N TYR A 113 6.90 -6.62 15.01
CA TYR A 113 6.69 -8.06 14.89
C TYR A 113 7.96 -8.88 15.17
N LEU A 114 9.09 -8.23 15.40
CA LEU A 114 10.33 -8.91 15.68
C LEU A 114 10.40 -9.26 17.16
N ALA A 115 10.84 -10.50 17.45
CA ALA A 115 11.02 -10.95 18.82
C ALA A 115 12.07 -10.10 19.55
N GLN A 116 11.85 -9.82 20.82
CA GLN A 116 12.68 -8.92 21.62
C GLN A 116 14.15 -9.37 21.71
N ASP A 117 14.39 -10.66 21.84
CA ASP A 117 15.74 -11.26 21.85
C ASP A 117 16.53 -10.95 20.57
N LYS A 118 15.85 -10.95 19.42
CA LYS A 118 16.45 -10.59 18.13
C LYS A 118 16.78 -9.10 18.04
N ILE A 119 15.92 -8.24 18.58
CA ILE A 119 16.17 -6.79 18.66
C ILE A 119 17.40 -6.52 19.54
N GLU A 120 17.50 -7.18 20.68
CA GLU A 120 18.62 -7.04 21.62
C GLU A 120 19.94 -7.54 21.00
N ALA A 121 19.89 -8.67 20.29
CA ALA A 121 21.05 -9.21 19.58
C ALA A 121 21.55 -8.25 18.48
N LEU A 122 20.61 -7.67 17.69
CA LEU A 122 20.94 -6.66 16.67
C LEU A 122 21.54 -5.39 17.28
N LYS A 123 21.00 -4.95 18.41
CA LYS A 123 21.54 -3.80 19.16
C LYS A 123 22.95 -4.04 19.63
N ALA A 124 23.19 -5.17 20.30
CA ALA A 124 24.53 -5.53 20.79
C ALA A 124 25.54 -5.63 19.64
N TYR A 125 25.15 -6.22 18.52
CA TYR A 125 26.00 -6.28 17.32
C TYR A 125 26.32 -4.87 16.80
N LYS A 126 25.31 -4.02 16.66
CA LYS A 126 25.48 -2.63 16.20
C LYS A 126 26.40 -1.82 17.12
N GLU A 127 26.21 -1.92 18.43
CA GLU A 127 27.07 -1.24 19.42
C GLU A 127 28.55 -1.66 19.29
N GLY A 128 28.80 -2.92 18.94
CA GLY A 128 30.14 -3.42 18.72
C GLY A 128 30.84 -2.88 17.48
N ILE A 129 30.11 -2.67 16.39
CA ILE A 129 30.68 -2.22 15.10
C ILE A 129 30.52 -0.73 14.83
N ASP A 130 29.57 -0.09 15.48
CA ASP A 130 29.22 1.33 15.31
C ASP A 130 28.94 1.99 16.68
N PRO A 131 29.96 2.07 17.56
CA PRO A 131 29.79 2.59 18.92
C PRO A 131 29.38 4.05 18.97
N HIS A 132 29.57 4.80 17.89
CA HIS A 132 29.18 6.21 17.77
C HIS A 132 27.83 6.41 17.06
N ASN A 133 27.13 5.31 16.71
CA ASN A 133 25.81 5.34 16.06
C ASN A 133 25.76 6.23 14.80
N ILE A 134 26.78 6.10 13.93
CA ILE A 134 26.93 6.90 12.71
C ILE A 134 26.10 6.29 11.56
N PHE A 135 26.05 4.94 11.47
CA PHE A 135 25.36 4.25 10.38
C PHE A 135 23.89 4.03 10.72
N ASN A 136 22.99 4.63 9.96
CA ASN A 136 21.54 4.55 10.18
C ASN A 136 21.19 4.78 11.66
N PRO A 137 21.44 5.96 12.21
CA PRO A 137 21.26 6.24 13.63
C PRO A 137 19.83 5.93 14.05
N ASP A 138 19.69 5.36 15.24
CA ASP A 138 18.41 5.03 15.88
C ASP A 138 17.50 4.04 15.12
N LYS A 139 18.02 3.31 14.13
CA LYS A 139 17.29 2.27 13.41
C LYS A 139 17.50 0.89 14.04
N LEU A 140 16.43 0.09 14.07
CA LEU A 140 16.42 -1.28 14.60
C LEU A 140 16.91 -1.38 16.06
N GLN A 141 16.64 -0.36 16.88
CA GLN A 141 17.01 -0.33 18.29
C GLN A 141 15.82 -0.65 19.19
N ALA A 142 16.10 -1.22 20.36
CA ALA A 142 15.09 -1.44 21.38
C ALA A 142 14.44 -0.12 21.81
N GLY A 143 13.11 -0.11 21.91
CA GLY A 143 12.33 1.09 22.27
C GLY A 143 11.99 2.01 21.09
N GLN A 144 12.41 1.69 19.87
CA GLN A 144 11.98 2.42 18.70
C GLN A 144 10.47 2.24 18.49
N VAL A 145 9.74 3.34 18.38
CA VAL A 145 8.32 3.31 18.06
C VAL A 145 8.16 2.87 16.59
N ALA A 146 7.43 1.77 16.39
CA ALA A 146 7.08 1.35 15.04
C ALA A 146 6.23 2.44 14.37
N THR A 147 6.64 2.85 13.18
CA THR A 147 5.85 3.76 12.36
C THR A 147 4.99 2.97 11.41
N THR A 148 3.78 3.46 11.16
CA THR A 148 2.93 2.91 10.11
C THR A 148 3.55 3.18 8.72
N PRO A 149 3.31 2.32 7.73
CA PRO A 149 3.74 2.58 6.37
C PRO A 149 3.24 3.95 5.89
N PHE A 150 4.15 4.78 5.38
CA PHE A 150 3.76 6.05 4.83
C PHE A 150 3.05 5.84 3.49
N THR A 151 1.80 6.26 3.41
CA THR A 151 1.01 6.25 2.19
C THR A 151 0.87 7.69 1.70
N LEU A 152 1.50 7.99 0.56
CA LEU A 152 1.45 9.33 -0.01
C LEU A 152 0.04 9.62 -0.53
N SER A 153 -0.62 10.59 0.10
CA SER A 153 -1.85 11.19 -0.41
C SER A 153 -1.55 12.60 -0.93
N TRP A 154 -1.69 12.80 -2.23
CA TRP A 154 -1.52 14.12 -2.84
C TRP A 154 -2.56 15.11 -2.35
N ASP A 155 -3.79 14.68 -2.12
CA ASP A 155 -4.85 15.55 -1.64
C ASP A 155 -4.56 16.06 -0.24
N ARG A 156 -4.18 15.16 0.69
CA ARG A 156 -3.75 15.57 2.04
C ARG A 156 -2.52 16.46 2.04
N LEU A 157 -1.52 16.14 1.22
CA LEU A 157 -0.32 16.97 1.13
C LEU A 157 -0.66 18.38 0.64
N ILE A 158 -1.53 18.50 -0.36
CA ILE A 158 -1.98 19.80 -0.88
C ILE A 158 -2.75 20.57 0.20
N GLU A 159 -3.66 19.92 0.91
CA GLU A 159 -4.42 20.49 2.02
C GLU A 159 -3.50 20.93 3.18
N ASP A 160 -2.56 20.09 3.58
CA ASP A 160 -1.60 20.40 4.63
C ASP A 160 -0.73 21.61 4.28
N VAL A 161 -0.25 21.70 3.05
CA VAL A 161 0.52 22.86 2.58
C VAL A 161 -0.34 24.11 2.54
N ASP A 162 -1.60 23.99 2.08
CA ASP A 162 -2.49 25.13 1.97
C ASP A 162 -2.95 25.67 3.32
N GLN A 163 -3.20 24.80 4.29
CA GLN A 163 -3.76 25.17 5.59
C GLN A 163 -2.69 25.49 6.66
N ASN A 164 -1.57 24.77 6.65
CA ASN A 164 -0.64 24.74 7.78
C ASN A 164 0.74 25.34 7.49
N THR A 165 0.96 25.96 6.33
CA THR A 165 2.29 26.44 5.96
C THR A 165 2.30 27.95 5.68
N ASP A 166 3.18 28.67 6.37
CA ASP A 166 3.45 30.11 6.15
C ASP A 166 4.60 30.32 5.15
N LEU A 167 4.75 29.43 4.19
CA LEU A 167 5.80 29.53 3.19
C LEU A 167 5.57 30.71 2.24
N PRO A 168 6.59 31.49 1.94
CA PRO A 168 6.51 32.43 0.84
C PRO A 168 6.22 31.69 -0.47
N ASN A 169 5.29 32.20 -1.28
CA ASN A 169 4.83 31.57 -2.51
C ASN A 169 4.06 30.23 -2.32
N LYS A 170 3.38 30.05 -1.20
CA LYS A 170 2.55 28.89 -0.91
C LYS A 170 1.59 28.55 -2.05
N GLU A 171 0.93 29.55 -2.62
CA GLU A 171 -0.02 29.37 -3.74
C GLU A 171 0.66 28.76 -4.96
N LEU A 172 1.88 29.15 -5.30
CA LEU A 172 2.66 28.57 -6.38
C LEU A 172 3.01 27.10 -6.08
N LEU A 173 3.38 26.79 -4.85
CA LEU A 173 3.68 25.42 -4.44
C LEU A 173 2.43 24.53 -4.53
N VAL A 174 1.28 24.99 -4.05
CA VAL A 174 -0.01 24.29 -4.15
C VAL A 174 -0.36 24.02 -5.62
N ASP A 175 -0.19 25.02 -6.49
CA ASP A 175 -0.45 24.87 -7.93
C ASP A 175 0.49 23.82 -8.56
N GLN A 176 1.77 23.84 -8.24
CA GLN A 176 2.72 22.84 -8.71
C GLN A 176 2.39 21.45 -8.20
N LEU A 177 1.99 21.29 -6.94
CA LEU A 177 1.56 20.00 -6.39
C LEU A 177 0.34 19.44 -7.11
N LYS A 178 -0.64 20.29 -7.45
CA LYS A 178 -1.79 19.91 -8.28
C LYS A 178 -1.37 19.41 -9.67
N HIS A 179 -0.40 20.05 -10.29
CA HIS A 179 0.16 19.59 -11.57
C HIS A 179 0.91 18.25 -11.44
N ILE A 180 1.71 18.07 -10.38
CA ILE A 180 2.43 16.82 -10.11
C ILE A 180 1.44 15.68 -9.83
N ARG A 181 0.35 15.94 -9.11
CA ARG A 181 -0.73 14.97 -8.85
C ARG A 181 -1.26 14.34 -10.14
N SER A 182 -1.40 15.14 -11.21
CA SER A 182 -1.89 14.66 -12.51
C SER A 182 -0.84 13.91 -13.33
N CYS A 183 0.38 13.74 -12.81
CA CYS A 183 1.48 13.11 -13.53
C CYS A 183 1.25 11.61 -13.76
N THR A 184 1.14 11.22 -15.03
CA THR A 184 0.98 9.81 -15.44
C THR A 184 2.31 9.05 -15.53
N ARG A 185 3.43 9.67 -15.17
CA ARG A 185 4.79 9.12 -15.28
C ARG A 185 5.18 8.70 -16.71
N CYS A 186 4.58 9.31 -17.73
CA CYS A 186 4.85 8.99 -19.14
C CYS A 186 6.27 9.34 -19.63
N GLY A 187 7.02 10.15 -18.89
CA GLY A 187 8.40 10.53 -19.21
C GLY A 187 8.54 11.63 -20.27
N LYS A 188 7.47 12.21 -20.79
CA LYS A 188 7.53 13.29 -21.81
C LYS A 188 8.28 14.53 -21.33
N CYS A 189 8.30 14.80 -20.01
CA CYS A 189 9.06 15.91 -19.43
C CYS A 189 10.58 15.80 -19.62
N LYS A 190 11.12 14.60 -19.88
CA LYS A 190 12.56 14.41 -20.12
C LYS A 190 13.09 15.24 -21.26
N GLN A 191 12.32 15.34 -22.34
CA GLN A 191 12.74 16.01 -23.58
C GLN A 191 12.86 17.52 -23.43
N VAL A 192 12.13 18.11 -22.49
CA VAL A 192 12.03 19.56 -22.27
C VAL A 192 12.64 20.02 -20.95
N CYS A 193 13.07 19.09 -20.10
CA CYS A 193 13.62 19.41 -18.79
C CYS A 193 15.05 19.95 -18.91
N PRO A 194 15.33 21.19 -18.50
CA PRO A 194 16.67 21.75 -18.56
C PRO A 194 17.66 21.08 -17.59
N MET A 195 17.15 20.36 -16.60
CA MET A 195 17.96 19.64 -15.62
C MET A 195 18.26 18.20 -16.01
N PHE A 196 17.63 17.70 -17.07
CA PHE A 196 17.86 16.34 -17.53
C PHE A 196 19.00 16.26 -18.54
N TYR A 197 20.11 15.68 -18.12
CA TYR A 197 21.27 15.41 -18.96
C TYR A 197 21.46 13.88 -19.10
N PRO A 198 21.21 13.29 -20.27
CA PRO A 198 21.33 11.84 -20.48
C PRO A 198 22.72 11.28 -20.11
N GLN A 199 23.78 12.06 -20.28
CA GLN A 199 25.15 11.64 -19.95
C GLN A 199 25.43 11.60 -18.45
N LYS A 200 24.61 12.22 -17.60
CA LYS A 200 24.73 12.20 -16.13
C LYS A 200 23.84 11.18 -15.46
N GLY A 201 23.19 10.31 -16.22
CA GLY A 201 22.32 9.27 -15.70
C GLY A 201 21.00 9.81 -15.14
N PHE A 202 20.37 9.03 -14.24
CA PHE A 202 19.05 9.32 -13.72
C PHE A 202 19.03 10.27 -12.52
N LEU A 203 20.19 10.70 -12.00
CA LEU A 203 20.27 11.50 -10.79
C LEU A 203 19.47 12.81 -10.86
N HIS A 204 19.42 13.43 -12.03
CA HIS A 204 18.71 14.69 -12.28
C HIS A 204 17.42 14.49 -13.10
N HIS A 205 16.89 13.28 -13.06
CA HIS A 205 15.67 12.97 -13.79
C HIS A 205 14.46 13.58 -13.07
N PRO A 206 13.48 14.20 -13.77
CA PRO A 206 12.29 14.80 -13.15
C PRO A 206 11.42 13.84 -12.34
N ARG A 207 11.71 12.54 -12.39
CA ARG A 207 11.00 11.48 -11.66
C ARG A 207 11.76 10.98 -10.43
N ASN A 208 12.94 11.48 -10.16
CA ASN A 208 13.70 11.24 -8.95
C ASN A 208 13.47 12.45 -8.01
#